data_c1a24a71d0360a324ba938c9bb55cd3a
#
_entry.id   c1a24a71d0360a324ba938c9bb55cd3a
#
_cell.length_a   1.000
_cell.length_b   1.000
_cell.length_c   1.000
_cell.angle_alpha   90.00
_cell.angle_beta   90.00
_cell.angle_gamma   90.00
#
_symmetry.space_group_name_H-M   'P 1'
#
loop_
_entity.id
_entity.type
_entity.pdbx_description
1 polymer ?
#
loop_
_entity_poly.entity_id
_entity_poly.type
_entity_poly.pdbx_seq_one_letter_code
_entity_poly.pdbx_strand_id
1 'polypeptide(L)'
;ETVHSYTNDQNLLDNYHEKYRRGRSAALNMVITETGADKAVSKVLPHLTGILTGNAVRVPTPDVSLAILNLNFKKEVSLAAINDSLKQASLFGDLVEQIEYSISNELVSSDLIGNTHASIVDSPATILAKDGKGAVLYVWYDNEYGYTRQVIRLAKSIAGVIRFRYY
;
A
#
# COMPACT_ATOMS: atom_id res chain seq x y z
N GLU A 1 8.28 3.18 -2.80
CA GLU A 1 9.00 2.17 -2.01
C GLU A 1 8.02 1.37 -1.17
N THR A 2 8.37 0.12 -0.85
CA THR A 2 7.54 -0.71 0.01
C THR A 2 8.37 -1.29 1.13
N VAL A 3 8.00 -1.02 2.38
CA VAL A 3 8.44 -1.80 3.54
C VAL A 3 7.45 -2.95 3.69
N HIS A 4 7.89 -4.16 3.38
CA HIS A 4 7.00 -5.30 3.19
C HIS A 4 7.27 -6.41 4.19
N SER A 5 6.21 -6.98 4.75
CA SER A 5 6.31 -8.20 5.56
C SER A 5 7.00 -9.32 4.77
N TYR A 6 7.65 -10.25 5.45
CA TYR A 6 8.17 -11.43 4.77
C TYR A 6 7.03 -12.31 4.24
N THR A 7 7.31 -13.04 3.19
CA THR A 7 6.33 -13.92 2.54
C THR A 7 6.96 -15.29 2.29
N ASN A 8 6.15 -16.26 1.86
CA ASN A 8 6.59 -17.61 1.54
C ASN A 8 7.67 -17.69 0.44
N ASP A 9 7.91 -16.59 -0.30
CA ASP A 9 9.01 -16.47 -1.28
C ASP A 9 10.37 -16.12 -0.62
N GLN A 10 10.47 -16.20 0.70
CA GLN A 10 11.71 -16.04 1.45
C GLN A 10 11.96 -17.27 2.34
N ASN A 11 13.21 -17.67 2.44
CA ASN A 11 13.58 -18.75 3.34
C ASN A 11 13.47 -18.31 4.81
N LEU A 12 12.90 -19.17 5.63
CA LEU A 12 12.83 -18.92 7.08
C LEU A 12 14.23 -18.98 7.72
N LEU A 13 15.03 -19.94 7.30
CA LEU A 13 16.45 -20.08 7.67
C LEU A 13 17.32 -19.88 6.43
N ASP A 14 18.61 -19.57 6.63
CA ASP A 14 19.55 -19.44 5.53
C ASP A 14 19.59 -20.70 4.67
N ASN A 15 19.26 -20.57 3.39
CA ASN A 15 19.27 -21.65 2.43
C ASN A 15 19.37 -21.10 1.00
N TYR A 16 19.60 -21.99 0.02
CA TYR A 16 19.63 -21.62 -1.38
C TYR A 16 18.31 -20.98 -1.83
N HIS A 17 18.44 -19.93 -2.61
CA HIS A 17 17.33 -19.29 -3.32
C HIS A 17 17.85 -18.65 -4.61
N GLU A 18 17.09 -18.71 -5.69
CA GLU A 18 17.47 -18.14 -7.00
C GLU A 18 17.80 -16.64 -6.88
N LYS A 19 17.02 -15.90 -6.09
CA LYS A 19 17.32 -14.53 -5.68
C LYS A 19 18.10 -14.56 -4.37
N TYR A 20 19.40 -14.50 -4.45
CA TYR A 20 20.34 -14.74 -3.32
C TYR A 20 19.93 -14.10 -1.98
N ARG A 21 19.51 -12.83 -2.00
CA ARG A 21 19.10 -12.13 -0.77
C ARG A 21 17.87 -12.75 -0.10
N ARG A 22 16.95 -13.36 -0.88
CA ARG A 22 15.76 -14.03 -0.36
C ARG A 22 16.07 -15.39 0.26
N GLY A 23 17.26 -15.91 0.05
CA GLY A 23 17.78 -17.09 0.70
C GLY A 23 18.23 -16.85 2.14
N ARG A 24 18.36 -15.60 2.58
CA ARG A 24 18.75 -15.27 3.94
C ARG A 24 17.52 -15.29 4.85
N SER A 25 17.74 -15.73 6.10
CA SER A 25 16.67 -15.88 7.08
C SER A 25 15.74 -14.66 7.17
N ALA A 26 14.47 -14.86 6.84
CA ALA A 26 13.46 -13.81 6.78
C ALA A 26 13.15 -13.20 8.16
N ALA A 27 13.23 -14.01 9.22
CA ALA A 27 12.93 -13.58 10.57
C ALA A 27 14.04 -12.71 11.22
N LEU A 28 15.25 -12.71 10.63
CA LEU A 28 16.41 -12.04 11.22
C LEU A 28 16.97 -10.91 10.35
N ASN A 29 16.48 -10.74 9.13
CA ASN A 29 17.10 -9.82 8.18
C ASN A 29 16.12 -8.87 7.51
N MET A 30 16.55 -7.64 7.30
CA MET A 30 15.97 -6.76 6.29
C MET A 30 16.57 -7.10 4.92
N VAL A 31 15.72 -7.27 3.90
CA VAL A 31 16.14 -7.71 2.57
C VAL A 31 15.66 -6.74 1.51
N ILE A 32 16.61 -6.08 0.83
CA ILE A 32 16.29 -5.26 -0.35
C ILE A 32 15.99 -6.21 -1.52
N THR A 33 14.85 -6.01 -2.15
CA THR A 33 14.41 -6.84 -3.28
C THR A 33 13.59 -6.02 -4.28
N GLU A 34 13.36 -6.61 -5.44
CA GLU A 34 12.47 -6.04 -6.45
C GLU A 34 11.00 -6.15 -6.03
N THR A 35 10.19 -5.25 -6.55
CA THR A 35 8.72 -5.35 -6.53
C THR A 35 8.20 -5.29 -7.96
N GLY A 36 7.11 -5.97 -8.22
CA GLY A 36 6.38 -5.85 -9.49
C GLY A 36 5.27 -4.80 -9.47
N ALA A 37 5.17 -4.02 -8.40
CA ALA A 37 4.09 -3.06 -8.21
C ALA A 37 4.05 -1.97 -9.30
N ASP A 38 5.20 -1.45 -9.70
CA ASP A 38 5.34 -0.46 -10.78
C ASP A 38 4.78 -0.99 -12.13
N LYS A 39 5.13 -2.24 -12.46
CA LYS A 39 4.64 -2.92 -13.67
C LYS A 39 3.14 -3.21 -13.59
N ALA A 40 2.64 -3.60 -12.42
CA ALA A 40 1.22 -3.87 -12.20
C ALA A 40 0.39 -2.59 -12.33
N VAL A 41 0.81 -1.50 -11.73
CA VAL A 41 0.14 -0.19 -11.83
C VAL A 41 0.13 0.30 -13.29
N SER A 42 1.26 0.17 -14.01
CA SER A 42 1.36 0.60 -15.41
C SER A 42 0.42 -0.16 -16.35
N LYS A 43 0.03 -1.41 -16.02
CA LYS A 43 -0.98 -2.16 -16.79
C LYS A 43 -2.38 -1.56 -16.66
N VAL A 44 -2.71 -1.02 -15.49
CA VAL A 44 -4.03 -0.42 -15.20
C VAL A 44 -4.05 1.06 -15.55
N LEU A 45 -2.94 1.75 -15.35
CA LEU A 45 -2.75 3.17 -15.65
C LEU A 45 -1.61 3.35 -16.68
N PRO A 46 -1.86 3.09 -17.98
CA PRO A 46 -0.80 3.07 -19.00
C PRO A 46 -0.03 4.38 -19.14
N HIS A 47 -0.64 5.51 -18.79
CA HIS A 47 0.01 6.83 -18.82
C HIS A 47 1.13 6.98 -17.78
N LEU A 48 1.25 6.06 -16.83
CA LEU A 48 2.34 6.01 -15.85
C LEU A 48 3.50 5.10 -16.28
N THR A 49 3.42 4.49 -17.45
CA THR A 49 4.49 3.62 -17.96
C THR A 49 5.79 4.39 -18.11
N GLY A 50 6.85 3.87 -17.49
CA GLY A 50 8.19 4.48 -17.50
C GLY A 50 8.37 5.68 -16.55
N ILE A 51 7.32 6.11 -15.86
CA ILE A 51 7.37 7.18 -14.85
C ILE A 51 7.56 6.60 -13.45
N LEU A 52 6.99 5.42 -13.21
CA LEU A 52 7.06 4.76 -11.91
C LEU A 52 8.33 3.94 -11.76
N THR A 53 8.93 4.04 -10.60
CA THR A 53 9.98 3.12 -10.13
C THR A 53 9.54 2.50 -8.82
N GLY A 54 9.87 1.23 -8.61
CA GLY A 54 9.47 0.52 -7.41
C GLY A 54 10.58 -0.38 -6.88
N ASN A 55 10.73 -0.40 -5.57
CA ASN A 55 11.58 -1.33 -4.83
C ASN A 55 10.88 -1.76 -3.54
N ALA A 56 11.37 -2.84 -2.93
CA ALA A 56 10.85 -3.32 -1.67
C ALA A 56 11.99 -3.61 -0.70
N VAL A 57 11.75 -3.28 0.57
CA VAL A 57 12.56 -3.75 1.69
C VAL A 57 11.69 -4.72 2.50
N ARG A 58 12.06 -6.00 2.47
CA ARG A 58 11.41 -7.01 3.33
C ARG A 58 11.89 -6.85 4.75
N VAL A 59 10.98 -6.94 5.71
CA VAL A 59 11.25 -6.78 7.14
C VAL A 59 10.71 -7.98 7.92
N PRO A 60 11.25 -8.25 9.13
CA PRO A 60 10.84 -9.38 9.97
C PRO A 60 9.48 -9.17 10.65
N THR A 61 8.46 -8.74 9.90
CA THR A 61 7.06 -8.64 10.35
C THR A 61 6.23 -9.68 9.61
N PRO A 62 5.35 -10.41 10.30
CA PRO A 62 4.61 -11.53 9.70
C PRO A 62 3.55 -11.06 8.71
N ASP A 63 2.95 -9.90 8.94
CA ASP A 63 1.87 -9.35 8.13
C ASP A 63 1.87 -7.83 8.17
N VAL A 64 1.09 -7.21 7.31
CA VAL A 64 0.96 -5.76 7.07
C VAL A 64 2.24 -5.15 6.49
N SER A 65 2.06 -4.42 5.44
CA SER A 65 3.12 -3.74 4.69
C SER A 65 2.81 -2.25 4.55
N LEU A 66 3.85 -1.47 4.27
CA LEU A 66 3.77 -0.03 4.13
C LEU A 66 4.27 0.39 2.74
N ALA A 67 3.43 1.03 1.95
CA ALA A 67 3.85 1.73 0.74
C ALA A 67 4.22 3.18 1.08
N ILE A 68 5.39 3.60 0.67
CA ILE A 68 5.88 4.97 0.77
C ILE A 68 5.84 5.56 -0.64
N LEU A 69 4.91 6.48 -0.87
CA LEU A 69 4.67 7.09 -2.16
C LEU A 69 5.35 8.45 -2.22
N ASN A 70 6.44 8.55 -2.98
CA ASN A 70 7.09 9.82 -3.27
C ASN A 70 6.42 10.42 -4.51
N LEU A 71 5.74 11.53 -4.35
CA LEU A 71 4.92 12.18 -5.38
C LEU A 71 5.52 13.52 -5.80
N ASN A 72 5.50 13.79 -7.11
CA ASN A 72 5.81 15.08 -7.68
C ASN A 72 4.58 15.64 -8.39
N PHE A 73 4.06 16.75 -7.91
CA PHE A 73 2.88 17.40 -8.47
C PHE A 73 3.27 18.39 -9.55
N LYS A 74 2.45 18.48 -10.59
CA LYS A 74 2.61 19.49 -11.68
C LYS A 74 2.33 20.92 -11.21
N LYS A 75 1.51 21.06 -10.16
CA LYS A 75 1.11 22.35 -9.56
C LYS A 75 1.35 22.29 -8.06
N GLU A 76 1.50 23.43 -7.45
CA GLU A 76 1.54 23.55 -6.00
C GLU A 76 0.22 23.09 -5.37
N VAL A 77 0.34 22.33 -4.29
CA VAL A 77 -0.77 21.82 -3.49
C VAL A 77 -0.53 22.13 -2.02
N SER A 78 -1.59 22.17 -1.23
CA SER A 78 -1.49 22.26 0.22
C SER A 78 -1.63 20.88 0.87
N LEU A 79 -1.06 20.73 2.05
CA LEU A 79 -1.24 19.50 2.86
C LEU A 79 -2.72 19.25 3.15
N ALA A 80 -3.48 20.28 3.44
CA ALA A 80 -4.92 20.18 3.66
C ALA A 80 -5.63 19.65 2.42
N ALA A 81 -5.32 20.15 1.21
CA ALA A 81 -5.95 19.68 -0.03
C ALA A 81 -5.66 18.20 -0.31
N ILE A 82 -4.43 17.71 -0.02
CA ILE A 82 -4.09 16.29 -0.14
C ILE A 82 -4.93 15.47 0.84
N ASN A 83 -4.91 15.84 2.12
CA ASN A 83 -5.60 15.12 3.17
C ASN A 83 -7.12 15.13 2.98
N ASP A 84 -7.71 16.25 2.62
CA ASP A 84 -9.14 16.36 2.35
C ASP A 84 -9.56 15.50 1.15
N SER A 85 -8.76 15.48 0.08
CA SER A 85 -9.05 14.63 -1.08
C SER A 85 -9.06 13.15 -0.73
N LEU A 86 -8.07 12.68 0.05
CA LEU A 86 -7.98 11.28 0.49
C LEU A 86 -9.09 10.92 1.48
N LYS A 87 -9.39 11.83 2.41
CA LYS A 87 -10.50 11.67 3.36
C LYS A 87 -11.84 11.60 2.63
N GLN A 88 -12.09 12.47 1.67
CA GLN A 88 -13.33 12.42 0.87
C GLN A 88 -13.44 11.10 0.11
N ALA A 89 -12.36 10.61 -0.50
CA ALA A 89 -12.35 9.32 -1.20
C ALA A 89 -12.61 8.12 -0.27
N SER A 90 -12.25 8.21 1.01
CA SER A 90 -12.52 7.17 2.00
C SER A 90 -13.97 7.19 2.53
N LEU A 91 -14.67 8.30 2.40
CA LEU A 91 -16.03 8.47 2.95
C LEU A 91 -17.11 8.38 1.87
N PHE A 92 -16.80 8.78 0.65
CA PHE A 92 -17.80 8.93 -0.41
C PHE A 92 -17.34 8.32 -1.74
N GLY A 93 -18.29 7.82 -2.52
CA GLY A 93 -18.06 7.31 -3.87
C GLY A 93 -17.58 5.85 -3.91
N ASP A 94 -16.93 5.49 -5.01
CA ASP A 94 -16.64 4.08 -5.34
C ASP A 94 -15.45 3.50 -4.58
N LEU A 95 -14.63 4.34 -3.93
CA LEU A 95 -13.41 3.92 -3.25
C LEU A 95 -13.60 3.67 -1.74
N VAL A 96 -14.79 3.89 -1.20
CA VAL A 96 -15.09 3.76 0.25
C VAL A 96 -14.74 2.38 0.82
N GLU A 97 -14.85 1.30 0.05
CA GLU A 97 -14.48 -0.05 0.50
C GLU A 97 -12.99 -0.37 0.24
N GLN A 98 -12.26 0.57 -0.35
CA GLN A 98 -10.87 0.37 -0.76
C GLN A 98 -9.90 1.26 0.00
N ILE A 99 -10.35 2.45 0.40
CA ILE A 99 -9.52 3.43 1.09
C ILE A 99 -10.07 3.64 2.50
N GLU A 100 -9.21 3.46 3.48
CA GLU A 100 -9.41 3.92 4.86
C GLU A 100 -8.51 5.12 5.11
N TYR A 101 -8.98 6.08 5.91
CA TYR A 101 -8.23 7.28 6.26
C TYR A 101 -8.04 7.35 7.77
N SER A 102 -6.81 7.16 8.23
CA SER A 102 -6.46 7.20 9.65
C SER A 102 -5.96 8.58 10.06
N ILE A 103 -6.40 9.01 11.23
CA ILE A 103 -5.93 10.22 11.93
C ILE A 103 -5.18 9.90 13.21
N SER A 104 -4.93 8.61 13.49
CA SER A 104 -4.26 8.16 14.70
C SER A 104 -2.77 8.42 14.64
N ASN A 105 -2.23 9.05 15.68
CA ASN A 105 -0.78 9.21 15.86
C ASN A 105 -0.10 7.97 16.49
N GLU A 106 -0.87 6.95 16.83
CA GLU A 106 -0.38 5.72 17.49
C GLU A 106 -0.43 4.50 16.57
N LEU A 107 -0.84 4.69 15.30
CA LEU A 107 -1.06 3.62 14.34
C LEU A 107 0.27 2.90 14.01
N VAL A 108 0.26 1.57 14.18
CA VAL A 108 1.37 0.68 13.81
C VAL A 108 0.86 -0.54 13.04
N SER A 109 1.76 -1.29 12.43
CA SER A 109 1.41 -2.42 11.55
C SER A 109 0.51 -3.46 12.21
N SER A 110 0.72 -3.78 13.49
CA SER A 110 -0.07 -4.79 14.21
C SER A 110 -1.54 -4.41 14.40
N ASP A 111 -1.87 -3.12 14.39
CA ASP A 111 -3.25 -2.63 14.53
C ASP A 111 -4.08 -2.88 13.26
N LEU A 112 -3.40 -3.14 12.16
CA LEU A 112 -4.02 -3.26 10.83
C LEU A 112 -4.16 -4.69 10.35
N ILE A 113 -3.75 -5.68 11.15
CA ILE A 113 -3.92 -7.10 10.83
C ILE A 113 -5.42 -7.42 10.73
N GLY A 114 -5.83 -7.99 9.59
CA GLY A 114 -7.22 -8.28 9.27
C GLY A 114 -8.00 -7.10 8.67
N ASN A 115 -7.35 -5.97 8.38
CA ASN A 115 -8.01 -4.84 7.73
C ASN A 115 -8.44 -5.19 6.30
N THR A 116 -9.68 -4.81 5.96
CA THR A 116 -10.32 -5.19 4.69
C THR A 116 -10.07 -4.21 3.55
N HIS A 117 -9.54 -3.02 3.85
CA HIS A 117 -9.28 -1.99 2.85
C HIS A 117 -8.00 -2.32 2.07
N ALA A 118 -7.97 -1.92 0.82
CA ALA A 118 -6.78 -2.07 -0.03
C ALA A 118 -5.66 -1.11 0.34
N SER A 119 -6.02 0.01 0.97
CA SER A 119 -5.11 1.10 1.31
C SER A 119 -5.61 1.82 2.55
N ILE A 120 -4.76 1.95 3.55
CA ILE A 120 -5.03 2.73 4.77
C ILE A 120 -4.07 3.91 4.77
N VAL A 121 -4.59 5.10 4.56
CA VAL A 121 -3.80 6.34 4.52
C VAL A 121 -3.45 6.76 5.93
N ASP A 122 -2.17 6.90 6.22
CA ASP A 122 -1.65 7.44 7.47
C ASP A 122 -1.51 8.97 7.35
N SER A 123 -2.58 9.68 7.65
CA SER A 123 -2.60 11.12 7.40
C SER A 123 -1.67 11.95 8.29
N PRO A 124 -1.44 11.59 9.57
CA PRO A 124 -0.46 12.30 10.39
C PRO A 124 0.97 12.17 9.88
N ALA A 125 1.29 11.08 9.17
CA ALA A 125 2.62 10.85 8.61
C ALA A 125 2.83 11.53 7.24
N THR A 126 1.80 12.11 6.64
CA THR A 126 1.91 12.78 5.32
C THR A 126 2.85 13.98 5.39
N ILE A 127 3.83 14.02 4.50
CA ILE A 127 4.83 15.09 4.41
C ILE A 127 4.62 15.87 3.11
N LEU A 128 4.65 17.19 3.19
CA LEU A 128 4.65 18.07 2.03
C LEU A 128 5.94 18.91 2.00
N ALA A 129 6.60 18.96 0.85
CA ALA A 129 7.76 19.80 0.65
C ALA A 129 7.37 21.30 0.70
N LYS A 130 8.32 22.17 1.09
CA LYS A 130 8.06 23.61 1.26
C LYS A 130 7.56 24.31 0.01
N ASP A 131 7.94 23.80 -1.17
CA ASP A 131 7.51 24.33 -2.47
C ASP A 131 6.11 23.86 -2.88
N GLY A 132 5.45 23.03 -2.08
CA GLY A 132 4.13 22.49 -2.38
C GLY A 132 4.08 21.52 -3.56
N LYS A 133 5.23 21.09 -4.10
CA LYS A 133 5.28 20.23 -5.29
C LYS A 133 5.71 18.81 -5.03
N GLY A 134 6.39 18.56 -3.91
CA GLY A 134 6.78 17.22 -3.49
C GLY A 134 5.98 16.76 -2.28
N ALA A 135 5.48 15.53 -2.28
CA ALA A 135 4.87 14.93 -1.09
C ALA A 135 5.30 13.49 -0.88
N VAL A 136 5.30 13.08 0.38
CA VAL A 136 5.47 11.68 0.78
C VAL A 136 4.19 11.24 1.49
N LEU A 137 3.55 10.21 0.96
CA LEU A 137 2.40 9.57 1.58
C LEU A 137 2.81 8.22 2.12
N TYR A 138 2.32 7.90 3.29
CA TYR A 138 2.46 6.59 3.92
C TYR A 138 1.11 5.88 3.85
N VAL A 139 1.10 4.72 3.21
CA VAL A 139 -0.12 3.95 2.95
C VAL A 139 0.10 2.51 3.39
N TRP A 140 -0.59 2.12 4.44
CA TRP A 140 -0.57 0.76 4.95
C TRP A 140 -1.49 -0.16 4.14
N TYR A 141 -1.19 -1.44 4.14
CA TYR A 141 -2.06 -2.47 3.59
C TYR A 141 -1.76 -3.83 4.21
N ASP A 142 -2.81 -4.57 4.51
CA ASP A 142 -2.70 -5.98 4.85
C ASP A 142 -2.52 -6.77 3.55
N ASN A 143 -1.34 -7.33 3.35
CA ASN A 143 -0.98 -8.01 2.10
C ASN A 143 -1.66 -9.38 1.94
N GLU A 144 -2.23 -9.94 3.00
CA GLU A 144 -2.96 -11.21 3.00
C GLU A 144 -4.48 -10.96 2.95
N TYR A 145 -5.01 -10.32 3.98
CA TYR A 145 -6.45 -10.15 4.15
C TYR A 145 -7.03 -9.09 3.23
N GLY A 146 -6.36 -7.94 3.11
CA GLY A 146 -6.79 -6.85 2.24
C GLY A 146 -6.86 -7.29 0.77
N TYR A 147 -5.84 -8.00 0.28
CA TYR A 147 -5.86 -8.54 -1.09
C TYR A 147 -7.00 -9.54 -1.30
N THR A 148 -7.16 -10.51 -0.41
CA THR A 148 -8.24 -11.52 -0.48
C THR A 148 -9.61 -10.84 -0.53
N ARG A 149 -9.79 -9.78 0.25
CA ARG A 149 -11.03 -9.00 0.25
C ARG A 149 -11.31 -8.34 -1.11
N GLN A 150 -10.28 -7.81 -1.79
CA GLN A 150 -10.44 -7.23 -3.12
C GLN A 150 -10.79 -8.29 -4.18
N VAL A 151 -10.23 -9.49 -4.09
CA VAL A 151 -10.61 -10.62 -4.97
C VAL A 151 -12.09 -10.97 -4.81
N ILE A 152 -12.57 -11.09 -3.56
CA ILE A 152 -13.99 -11.35 -3.29
C ILE A 152 -14.88 -10.21 -3.81
N ARG A 153 -14.45 -8.96 -3.66
CA ARG A 153 -15.17 -7.79 -4.17
C ARG A 153 -15.28 -7.83 -5.70
N LEU A 154 -14.20 -8.15 -6.38
CA LEU A 154 -14.19 -8.33 -7.84
C LEU A 154 -15.12 -9.47 -8.28
N ALA A 155 -15.06 -10.61 -7.61
CA ALA A 155 -15.94 -11.76 -7.88
C ALA A 155 -17.43 -11.38 -7.74
N LYS A 156 -17.79 -10.63 -6.70
CA LYS A 156 -19.15 -10.10 -6.54
C LYS A 156 -19.56 -9.15 -7.65
N SER A 157 -18.66 -8.27 -8.08
CA SER A 157 -18.90 -7.35 -9.18
C SER A 157 -19.16 -8.11 -10.49
N ILE A 158 -18.35 -9.12 -10.81
CA ILE A 158 -18.53 -9.98 -12.00
C ILE A 158 -19.85 -10.76 -11.92
N ALA A 159 -20.22 -11.24 -10.75
CA ALA A 159 -21.47 -11.97 -10.54
C ALA A 159 -22.73 -11.07 -10.48
N GLY A 160 -22.58 -9.75 -10.65
CA GLY A 160 -23.71 -8.81 -10.59
C GLY A 160 -24.35 -8.69 -9.20
N VAL A 161 -23.64 -9.08 -8.14
CA VAL A 161 -24.13 -8.97 -6.77
C VAL A 161 -24.05 -7.53 -6.31
N ILE A 162 -25.22 -6.88 -6.22
CA ILE A 162 -25.32 -5.50 -5.72
C ILE A 162 -25.54 -5.56 -4.20
N ARG A 163 -24.66 -4.90 -3.44
CA ARG A 163 -24.84 -4.71 -2.02
C ARG A 163 -25.51 -3.36 -1.81
N PHE A 164 -26.76 -3.37 -1.35
CA PHE A 164 -27.39 -2.13 -0.90
C PHE A 164 -26.68 -1.62 0.35
N ARG A 165 -26.22 -0.39 0.31
CA ARG A 165 -25.70 0.31 1.49
C ARG A 165 -26.88 1.07 2.10
N TYR A 166 -27.25 0.70 3.31
CA TYR A 166 -28.15 1.50 4.13
C TYR A 166 -27.26 2.45 4.95
N TYR A 167 -27.41 3.72 4.71
CA TYR A 167 -26.79 4.78 5.50
C TYR A 167 -27.65 5.07 6.72
#